data_e00dd3b07770d52edf23879df3c7968b
#
_entry.id   e00dd3b07770d52edf23879df3c7968b
#
_cell.length_a   1.000
_cell.length_b   1.000
_cell.length_c   1.000
_cell.angle_alpha   90.00
_cell.angle_beta   90.00
_cell.angle_gamma   90.00
#
_symmetry.space_group_name_H-M   'P 1'
#
loop_
_entity.id
_entity.type
_entity.pdbx_description
1 polymer ?
#
loop_
_entity_poly.entity_id
_entity_poly.type
_entity_poly.pdbx_seq_one_letter_code
_entity_poly.pdbx_strand_id
1 'polypeptide(L)'
;MQGRVLERQEPLRKRYRTAPGEAWIEDRARTEDGAAQDPFHGTLVAGEGQERWRVGIHRAVGGFHDLPNPGDVLCGALAACYDTTLRMVAERLGIPIEDMAVQVTAEVDVQGTLAVDREVPVGFQHMTCHLRLRAGPGVPAEALVRLTAAAERACVVLQTLRHGVPVD
;
A
#
# COMPACT_ATOMS: atom_id res chain seq x y z
N MET A 1 21.99 7.55 20.48
CA MET A 1 20.54 7.51 20.76
C MET A 1 19.93 6.35 19.99
N GLN A 2 19.24 5.46 20.66
CA GLN A 2 18.47 4.38 20.02
C GLN A 2 17.31 5.03 19.24
N GLY A 3 17.10 4.67 17.98
CA GLY A 3 16.04 5.26 17.16
C GLY A 3 14.65 4.89 17.69
N ARG A 4 13.65 5.77 17.49
CA ARG A 4 12.27 5.59 17.96
C ARG A 4 11.62 4.29 17.47
N VAL A 5 11.97 3.84 16.25
CA VAL A 5 11.45 2.58 15.69
C VAL A 5 12.00 1.37 16.44
N LEU A 6 13.31 1.35 16.73
CA LEU A 6 13.91 0.26 17.51
C LEU A 6 13.32 0.19 18.92
N GLU A 7 13.20 1.34 19.60
CA GLU A 7 12.61 1.42 20.94
C GLU A 7 11.20 0.81 20.99
N ARG A 8 10.38 1.08 19.98
CA ARG A 8 9.00 0.56 19.90
C ARG A 8 8.92 -0.88 19.43
N GLN A 9 9.77 -1.30 18.50
CA GLN A 9 9.70 -2.63 17.89
C GLN A 9 10.40 -3.72 18.69
N GLU A 10 11.45 -3.42 19.45
CA GLU A 10 12.22 -4.45 20.18
C GLU A 10 11.40 -5.18 21.24
N PRO A 11 10.55 -4.51 22.06
CA PRO A 11 9.64 -5.20 22.96
C PRO A 11 8.66 -6.14 22.24
N LEU A 12 8.11 -5.69 21.09
CA LEU A 12 7.20 -6.48 20.26
C LEU A 12 7.90 -7.73 19.70
N ARG A 13 9.11 -7.56 19.18
CA ARG A 13 9.91 -8.68 18.65
C ARG A 13 10.21 -9.73 19.72
N LYS A 14 10.52 -9.31 20.94
CA LYS A 14 10.72 -10.22 22.07
C LYS A 14 9.44 -10.99 22.41
N ARG A 15 8.33 -10.26 22.52
CA ARG A 15 7.01 -10.81 22.83
C ARG A 15 6.56 -11.84 21.78
N TYR A 16 6.68 -11.52 20.48
CA TYR A 16 6.24 -12.40 19.40
C TYR A 16 7.09 -13.66 19.24
N ARG A 17 8.32 -13.68 19.76
CA ARG A 17 9.12 -14.93 19.84
C ARG A 17 8.59 -15.90 20.87
N THR A 18 8.03 -15.40 21.97
CA THR A 18 7.52 -16.22 23.09
C THR A 18 6.02 -16.46 22.99
N ALA A 19 5.29 -15.56 22.33
CA ALA A 19 3.84 -15.61 22.15
C ALA A 19 3.47 -15.28 20.68
N PRO A 20 3.76 -16.20 19.72
CA PRO A 20 3.57 -15.91 18.28
C PRO A 20 2.12 -15.63 17.91
N GLY A 21 1.13 -16.13 18.64
CA GLY A 21 -0.28 -15.83 18.43
C GLY A 21 -0.64 -14.35 18.62
N GLU A 22 0.12 -13.61 19.42
CA GLU A 22 -0.08 -12.18 19.64
C GLU A 22 0.44 -11.29 18.48
N ALA A 23 1.12 -11.90 17.49
CA ALA A 23 1.58 -11.20 16.29
C ALA A 23 0.50 -11.07 15.21
N TRP A 24 -0.63 -11.72 15.38
CA TRP A 24 -1.75 -11.61 14.44
C TRP A 24 -2.53 -10.33 14.69
N ILE A 25 -2.73 -9.57 13.64
CA ILE A 25 -3.58 -8.37 13.63
C ILE A 25 -4.64 -8.52 12.56
N GLU A 26 -5.69 -7.75 12.65
CA GLU A 26 -6.76 -7.69 11.67
C GLU A 26 -6.99 -6.23 11.28
N ASP A 27 -6.77 -5.91 10.00
CA ASP A 27 -7.11 -4.63 9.41
C ASP A 27 -8.53 -4.70 8.83
N ARG A 28 -9.31 -3.63 8.97
CA ARG A 28 -10.70 -3.59 8.56
C ARG A 28 -11.02 -2.33 7.77
N ALA A 29 -11.83 -2.54 6.74
CA ALA A 29 -12.51 -1.47 6.03
C ALA A 29 -13.92 -1.93 5.67
N ARG A 30 -14.81 -0.98 5.46
CA ARG A 30 -16.17 -1.23 4.98
C ARG A 30 -16.62 -0.11 4.06
N THR A 31 -17.60 -0.36 3.26
CA THR A 31 -18.37 0.70 2.62
C THR A 31 -19.55 1.07 3.50
N GLU A 32 -19.94 2.35 3.48
CA GLU A 32 -21.18 2.78 4.08
C GLU A 32 -22.28 2.90 3.03
N ASP A 33 -23.53 2.78 3.50
CA ASP A 33 -24.71 2.94 2.68
C ASP A 33 -24.70 4.33 2.03
N GLY A 34 -24.30 4.37 0.75
CA GLY A 34 -24.56 5.49 -0.13
C GLY A 34 -26.03 5.52 -0.54
N ALA A 35 -26.40 6.46 -1.39
CA ALA A 35 -27.69 6.36 -2.08
C ALA A 35 -27.64 5.08 -2.93
N ALA A 36 -28.38 4.04 -2.54
CA ALA A 36 -28.38 2.74 -3.23
C ALA A 36 -28.73 2.85 -4.72
N GLN A 37 -29.22 4.01 -5.14
CA GLN A 37 -29.56 4.37 -6.51
C GLN A 37 -28.42 5.04 -7.28
N ASP A 38 -27.30 5.42 -6.62
CA ASP A 38 -26.13 5.97 -7.28
C ASP A 38 -25.10 4.84 -7.54
N PRO A 39 -24.97 4.35 -8.78
CA PRO A 39 -24.05 3.28 -9.10
C PRO A 39 -22.59 3.76 -9.26
N PHE A 40 -22.33 5.06 -9.18
CA PHE A 40 -21.03 5.66 -9.53
C PHE A 40 -20.21 6.13 -8.35
N HIS A 41 -20.82 6.25 -7.16
CA HIS A 41 -20.13 6.75 -5.97
C HIS A 41 -20.36 5.86 -4.74
N GLY A 42 -19.39 5.88 -3.86
CA GLY A 42 -19.46 5.22 -2.57
C GLY A 42 -18.67 5.95 -1.49
N THR A 43 -18.79 5.49 -0.26
CA THR A 43 -17.99 5.96 0.86
C THR A 43 -17.26 4.77 1.46
N LEU A 44 -15.93 4.81 1.42
CA LEU A 44 -15.05 3.88 2.12
C LEU A 44 -14.79 4.41 3.53
N VAL A 45 -14.87 3.53 4.52
CA VAL A 45 -14.51 3.80 5.91
C VAL A 45 -13.44 2.80 6.33
N ALA A 46 -12.31 3.29 6.83
CA ALA A 46 -11.20 2.43 7.21
C ALA A 46 -10.50 2.89 8.49
N GLY A 47 -9.79 1.93 9.11
CA GLY A 47 -8.98 2.14 10.30
C GLY A 47 -9.80 2.34 11.58
N GLU A 48 -9.10 2.35 12.73
CA GLU A 48 -9.71 2.57 14.05
C GLU A 48 -10.34 3.97 14.17
N GLY A 49 -9.75 4.99 13.52
CA GLY A 49 -10.26 6.36 13.46
C GLY A 49 -11.52 6.53 12.63
N GLN A 50 -11.98 5.48 11.94
CA GLN A 50 -13.15 5.53 11.06
C GLN A 50 -13.03 6.63 9.99
N GLU A 51 -11.84 6.76 9.40
CA GLU A 51 -11.59 7.72 8.34
C GLU A 51 -12.47 7.45 7.12
N ARG A 52 -13.06 8.50 6.58
CA ARG A 52 -14.06 8.42 5.50
C ARG A 52 -13.50 9.01 4.21
N TRP A 53 -13.53 8.21 3.15
CA TRP A 53 -13.13 8.65 1.81
C TRP A 53 -14.24 8.42 0.82
N ARG A 54 -14.59 9.45 0.09
CA ARG A 54 -15.48 9.30 -1.06
C ARG A 54 -14.70 8.67 -2.22
N VAL A 55 -15.32 7.70 -2.88
CA VAL A 55 -14.76 7.02 -4.06
C VAL A 55 -15.74 7.08 -5.22
N GLY A 56 -15.19 7.13 -6.41
CA GLY A 56 -15.96 7.16 -7.66
C GLY A 56 -15.56 6.02 -8.59
N ILE A 57 -16.02 6.09 -9.82
CA ILE A 57 -15.74 5.11 -10.87
C ILE A 57 -14.96 5.77 -12.02
N HIS A 58 -13.98 5.05 -12.56
CA HIS A 58 -13.16 5.54 -13.66
C HIS A 58 -13.99 5.72 -14.95
N ARG A 59 -13.68 6.79 -15.72
CA ARG A 59 -14.40 7.09 -16.99
C ARG A 59 -14.32 5.98 -18.04
N ALA A 60 -13.25 5.22 -18.07
CA ALA A 60 -13.05 4.13 -19.01
C ALA A 60 -14.03 2.96 -18.80
N VAL A 61 -14.72 2.90 -17.65
CA VAL A 61 -15.79 1.93 -17.36
C VAL A 61 -17.15 2.63 -17.16
N GLY A 62 -17.30 3.86 -17.66
CA GLY A 62 -18.56 4.59 -17.68
C GLY A 62 -18.80 5.51 -16.48
N GLY A 63 -17.86 5.65 -15.55
CA GLY A 63 -17.98 6.56 -14.42
C GLY A 63 -17.66 8.02 -14.76
N PHE A 64 -17.86 8.91 -13.78
CA PHE A 64 -17.60 10.35 -13.93
C PHE A 64 -16.12 10.72 -13.77
N HIS A 65 -15.35 9.90 -13.06
CA HIS A 65 -13.94 10.15 -12.76
C HIS A 65 -13.71 11.49 -12.03
N ASP A 66 -14.63 11.84 -11.17
CA ASP A 66 -14.64 13.06 -10.35
C ASP A 66 -14.08 12.83 -8.94
N LEU A 67 -13.90 11.56 -8.56
CA LEU A 67 -13.31 11.10 -7.30
C LEU A 67 -12.29 10.00 -7.58
N PRO A 68 -11.36 9.73 -6.63
CA PRO A 68 -10.50 8.57 -6.71
C PRO A 68 -11.31 7.28 -6.87
N ASN A 69 -10.92 6.42 -7.80
CA ASN A 69 -11.56 5.11 -7.97
C ASN A 69 -10.88 4.05 -7.09
N PRO A 70 -11.48 2.84 -6.91
CA PRO A 70 -10.88 1.78 -6.09
C PRO A 70 -9.47 1.35 -6.53
N GLY A 71 -9.15 1.47 -7.83
CA GLY A 71 -7.79 1.23 -8.33
C GLY A 71 -6.79 2.27 -7.80
N ASP A 72 -7.18 3.55 -7.74
CA ASP A 72 -6.35 4.61 -7.12
C ASP A 72 -6.15 4.34 -5.63
N VAL A 73 -7.19 3.84 -4.93
CA VAL A 73 -7.09 3.45 -3.50
C VAL A 73 -6.08 2.31 -3.31
N LEU A 74 -6.10 1.29 -4.18
CA LEU A 74 -5.13 0.19 -4.13
C LEU A 74 -3.70 0.69 -4.41
N CYS A 75 -3.50 1.55 -5.42
CA CYS A 75 -2.21 2.18 -5.68
C CYS A 75 -1.75 3.01 -4.47
N GLY A 76 -2.67 3.76 -3.86
CA GLY A 76 -2.41 4.53 -2.65
C GLY A 76 -2.02 3.67 -1.44
N ALA A 77 -2.67 2.53 -1.25
CA ALA A 77 -2.32 1.58 -0.20
C ALA A 77 -0.89 1.03 -0.37
N LEU A 78 -0.49 0.67 -1.60
CA LEU A 78 0.87 0.24 -1.89
C LEU A 78 1.88 1.37 -1.67
N ALA A 79 1.59 2.57 -2.16
CA ALA A 79 2.47 3.72 -2.00
C ALA A 79 2.69 4.05 -0.52
N ALA A 80 1.62 4.14 0.27
CA ALA A 80 1.68 4.44 1.70
C ALA A 80 2.42 3.35 2.50
N CYS A 81 2.13 2.07 2.21
CA CYS A 81 2.77 0.96 2.91
C CYS A 81 4.28 0.90 2.59
N TYR A 82 4.67 1.10 1.33
CA TYR A 82 6.08 1.07 0.95
C TYR A 82 6.85 2.29 1.50
N ASP A 83 6.27 3.50 1.44
CA ASP A 83 6.84 4.72 2.02
C ASP A 83 7.09 4.58 3.53
N THR A 84 6.07 4.18 4.29
CA THR A 84 6.20 4.02 5.75
C THR A 84 7.18 2.91 6.12
N THR A 85 7.21 1.81 5.36
CA THR A 85 8.18 0.72 5.57
C THR A 85 9.61 1.20 5.31
N LEU A 86 9.86 1.95 4.23
CA LEU A 86 11.17 2.54 3.94
C LEU A 86 11.64 3.44 5.07
N ARG A 87 10.77 4.33 5.60
CA ARG A 87 11.10 5.21 6.73
C ARG A 87 11.49 4.42 7.97
N MET A 88 10.70 3.41 8.33
CA MET A 88 10.99 2.58 9.50
C MET A 88 12.29 1.79 9.33
N VAL A 89 12.54 1.22 8.16
CA VAL A 89 13.76 0.46 7.88
C VAL A 89 14.99 1.39 7.86
N ALA A 90 14.87 2.57 7.25
CA ALA A 90 15.95 3.57 7.23
C ALA A 90 16.35 3.99 8.64
N GLU A 91 15.38 4.32 9.51
CA GLU A 91 15.67 4.68 10.91
C GLU A 91 16.34 3.52 11.66
N ARG A 92 15.89 2.28 11.45
CA ARG A 92 16.51 1.09 12.06
C ARG A 92 17.95 0.86 11.60
N LEU A 93 18.25 1.18 10.35
CA LEU A 93 19.59 1.04 9.78
C LEU A 93 20.48 2.26 10.04
N GLY A 94 19.96 3.31 10.66
CA GLY A 94 20.67 4.56 10.88
C GLY A 94 20.98 5.33 9.58
N ILE A 95 20.15 5.15 8.55
CA ILE A 95 20.28 5.82 7.25
C ILE A 95 19.46 7.11 7.28
N PRO A 96 20.08 8.30 7.29
CA PRO A 96 19.36 9.56 7.24
C PRO A 96 18.74 9.75 5.85
N ILE A 97 17.41 9.98 5.81
CA ILE A 97 16.68 10.32 4.60
C ILE A 97 16.35 11.80 4.63
N GLU A 98 16.73 12.54 3.59
CA GLU A 98 16.42 13.95 3.41
C GLU A 98 15.13 14.17 2.63
N ASP A 99 14.89 13.35 1.61
CA ASP A 99 13.69 13.43 0.77
C ASP A 99 13.31 12.05 0.25
N MET A 100 12.01 11.76 0.22
CA MET A 100 11.50 10.50 -0.28
C MET A 100 10.06 10.65 -0.75
N ALA A 101 9.77 10.05 -1.89
CA ALA A 101 8.42 9.91 -2.40
C ALA A 101 8.27 8.57 -3.12
N VAL A 102 7.12 7.95 -2.94
CA VAL A 102 6.71 6.74 -3.65
C VAL A 102 5.51 7.08 -4.54
N GLN A 103 5.63 6.75 -5.81
CA GLN A 103 4.54 6.84 -6.78
C GLN A 103 4.23 5.44 -7.30
N VAL A 104 2.96 5.08 -7.33
CA VAL A 104 2.50 3.80 -7.87
C VAL A 104 1.57 4.06 -9.05
N THR A 105 1.78 3.34 -10.13
CA THR A 105 0.88 3.29 -11.28
C THR A 105 0.44 1.84 -11.52
N ALA A 106 -0.78 1.66 -12.01
CA ALA A 106 -1.32 0.35 -12.35
C ALA A 106 -1.99 0.43 -13.72
N GLU A 107 -1.81 -0.62 -14.51
CA GLU A 107 -2.34 -0.74 -15.86
C GLU A 107 -3.36 -1.86 -15.91
N VAL A 108 -4.53 -1.56 -16.50
CA VAL A 108 -5.63 -2.52 -16.68
C VAL A 108 -6.25 -2.33 -18.06
N ASP A 109 -6.46 -3.43 -18.77
CA ASP A 109 -7.30 -3.45 -19.94
C ASP A 109 -8.75 -3.68 -19.51
N VAL A 110 -9.56 -2.64 -19.63
CA VAL A 110 -10.96 -2.67 -19.18
C VAL A 110 -11.89 -3.48 -20.08
N GLN A 111 -11.43 -4.01 -21.21
CA GLN A 111 -12.21 -4.94 -22.04
C GLN A 111 -12.65 -6.17 -21.24
N GLY A 112 -11.78 -6.66 -20.33
CA GLY A 112 -12.14 -7.76 -19.43
C GLY A 112 -13.27 -7.39 -18.47
N THR A 113 -13.16 -6.24 -17.80
CA THR A 113 -14.19 -5.74 -16.87
C THR A 113 -15.52 -5.46 -17.55
N LEU A 114 -15.49 -4.92 -18.76
CA LEU A 114 -16.70 -4.62 -19.55
C LEU A 114 -17.25 -5.84 -20.33
N ALA A 115 -16.60 -7.01 -20.18
CA ALA A 115 -16.94 -8.24 -20.89
C ALA A 115 -16.97 -8.08 -22.44
N VAL A 116 -16.15 -7.18 -22.97
CA VAL A 116 -15.94 -7.01 -24.40
C VAL A 116 -15.09 -8.15 -24.96
N ASP A 117 -14.04 -8.52 -24.23
CA ASP A 117 -13.20 -9.68 -24.52
C ASP A 117 -12.98 -10.48 -23.23
N ARG A 118 -13.44 -11.75 -23.23
CA ARG A 118 -13.37 -12.65 -22.07
C ARG A 118 -11.99 -13.27 -21.86
N GLU A 119 -11.12 -13.23 -22.86
CA GLU A 119 -9.72 -13.67 -22.73
C GLU A 119 -8.85 -12.61 -22.03
N VAL A 120 -9.30 -11.37 -21.94
CA VAL A 120 -8.62 -10.30 -21.23
C VAL A 120 -8.86 -10.44 -19.72
N PRO A 121 -7.78 -10.54 -18.89
CA PRO A 121 -7.92 -10.60 -17.44
C PRO A 121 -8.59 -9.35 -16.87
N VAL A 122 -9.47 -9.51 -15.88
CA VAL A 122 -10.21 -8.40 -15.26
C VAL A 122 -9.33 -7.55 -14.32
N GLY A 123 -8.33 -8.18 -13.67
CA GLY A 123 -7.44 -7.50 -12.72
C GLY A 123 -6.37 -6.62 -13.40
N PHE A 124 -5.59 -5.92 -12.60
CA PHE A 124 -4.43 -5.20 -13.12
C PHE A 124 -3.43 -6.18 -13.74
N GLN A 125 -2.96 -5.87 -14.96
CA GLN A 125 -1.95 -6.65 -15.65
C GLN A 125 -0.54 -6.25 -15.26
N HIS A 126 -0.35 -4.98 -14.85
CA HIS A 126 0.95 -4.48 -14.43
C HIS A 126 0.82 -3.39 -13.36
N MET A 127 1.76 -3.35 -12.42
CA MET A 127 1.90 -2.27 -11.45
C MET A 127 3.37 -1.86 -11.37
N THR A 128 3.62 -0.56 -11.39
CA THR A 128 4.97 0.01 -11.26
C THR A 128 5.04 0.88 -10.02
N CYS A 129 6.08 0.66 -9.21
CA CYS A 129 6.38 1.45 -8.03
C CYS A 129 7.66 2.26 -8.28
N HIS A 130 7.53 3.57 -8.41
CA HIS A 130 8.64 4.50 -8.57
C HIS A 130 9.02 5.09 -7.21
N LEU A 131 10.27 4.88 -6.82
CA LEU A 131 10.85 5.45 -5.61
C LEU A 131 11.80 6.61 -5.97
N ARG A 132 11.50 7.81 -5.47
CA ARG A 132 12.46 8.90 -5.41
C ARG A 132 13.00 8.96 -3.99
N LEU A 133 14.32 8.80 -3.85
CA LEU A 133 14.99 8.72 -2.55
C LEU A 133 16.27 9.52 -2.57
N ARG A 134 16.42 10.46 -1.63
CA ARG A 134 17.65 11.19 -1.36
C ARG A 134 18.04 11.01 0.09
N ALA A 135 19.20 10.39 0.27
CA ALA A 135 19.80 10.21 1.59
C ALA A 135 20.72 11.40 1.96
N GLY A 136 20.99 11.52 3.23
CA GLY A 136 21.90 12.51 3.76
C GLY A 136 23.35 12.29 3.31
N PRO A 137 24.23 13.27 3.53
CA PRO A 137 25.64 13.20 3.13
C PRO A 137 26.35 11.98 3.70
N GLY A 138 27.24 11.38 2.89
CA GLY A 138 28.07 10.26 3.30
C GLY A 138 27.39 8.90 3.32
N VAL A 139 26.11 8.77 2.94
CA VAL A 139 25.44 7.49 2.81
C VAL A 139 25.89 6.78 1.54
N PRO A 140 26.54 5.60 1.63
CA PRO A 140 27.01 4.88 0.46
C PRO A 140 25.83 4.27 -0.34
N ALA A 141 25.99 4.13 -1.65
CA ALA A 141 24.96 3.58 -2.55
C ALA A 141 24.50 2.17 -2.12
N GLU A 142 25.43 1.34 -1.65
CA GLU A 142 25.16 -0.02 -1.17
C GLU A 142 24.21 -0.02 0.06
N ALA A 143 24.24 1.03 0.88
CA ALA A 143 23.31 1.17 2.00
C ALA A 143 21.88 1.42 1.50
N LEU A 144 21.73 2.19 0.41
CA LEU A 144 20.42 2.41 -0.21
C LEU A 144 19.88 1.14 -0.88
N VAL A 145 20.72 0.36 -1.53
CA VAL A 145 20.35 -0.95 -2.08
C VAL A 145 19.86 -1.90 -0.97
N ARG A 146 20.60 -1.95 0.16
CA ARG A 146 20.16 -2.75 1.31
C ARG A 146 18.85 -2.24 1.92
N LEU A 147 18.67 -0.93 2.00
CA LEU A 147 17.45 -0.30 2.50
C LEU A 147 16.25 -0.70 1.65
N THR A 148 16.32 -0.50 0.33
CA THR A 148 15.21 -0.82 -0.58
C THR A 148 14.87 -2.31 -0.57
N ALA A 149 15.87 -3.19 -0.64
CA ALA A 149 15.66 -4.63 -0.57
C ALA A 149 15.03 -5.08 0.77
N ALA A 150 15.42 -4.46 1.88
CA ALA A 150 14.83 -4.75 3.19
C ALA A 150 13.37 -4.24 3.29
N ALA A 151 13.11 -3.05 2.75
CA ALA A 151 11.77 -2.48 2.71
C ALA A 151 10.82 -3.29 1.80
N GLU A 152 11.28 -3.73 0.65
CA GLU A 152 10.49 -4.61 -0.23
C GLU A 152 10.07 -5.91 0.48
N ARG A 153 10.99 -6.56 1.19
CA ARG A 153 10.68 -7.77 1.96
C ARG A 153 9.72 -7.55 3.12
N ALA A 154 9.67 -6.33 3.66
CA ALA A 154 8.88 -6.00 4.85
C ALA A 154 7.56 -5.29 4.53
N CYS A 155 7.33 -4.87 3.29
CA CYS A 155 6.11 -4.18 2.89
C CYS A 155 4.97 -5.19 2.69
N VAL A 156 4.01 -5.20 3.62
CA VAL A 156 2.90 -6.15 3.63
C VAL A 156 2.08 -6.06 2.34
N VAL A 157 1.69 -4.85 1.92
CA VAL A 157 0.87 -4.67 0.70
C VAL A 157 1.62 -5.15 -0.54
N LEU A 158 2.92 -4.81 -0.68
CA LEU A 158 3.73 -5.28 -1.81
C LEU A 158 3.83 -6.81 -1.85
N GLN A 159 4.07 -7.45 -0.70
CA GLN A 159 4.15 -8.91 -0.63
C GLN A 159 2.80 -9.57 -0.92
N THR A 160 1.69 -8.98 -0.44
CA THR A 160 0.34 -9.44 -0.76
C THR A 160 0.05 -9.38 -2.26
N LEU A 161 0.40 -8.27 -2.93
CA LEU A 161 0.18 -8.12 -4.37
C LEU A 161 1.06 -9.07 -5.21
N ARG A 162 2.30 -9.33 -4.78
CA ARG A 162 3.23 -10.23 -5.50
C ARG A 162 2.84 -11.70 -5.38
N HIS A 163 2.28 -12.12 -4.26
CA HIS A 163 2.04 -13.55 -3.96
C HIS A 163 0.56 -13.91 -3.92
N GLY A 164 -0.31 -12.94 -3.82
CA GLY A 164 -1.73 -13.14 -3.62
C GLY A 164 -2.07 -13.67 -2.22
N VAL A 165 -3.33 -13.61 -1.87
CA VAL A 165 -3.92 -14.24 -0.69
C VAL A 165 -5.29 -14.81 -1.09
N PRO A 166 -5.77 -15.89 -0.45
CA PRO A 166 -7.15 -16.33 -0.63
C PRO A 166 -8.13 -15.20 -0.29
N VAL A 167 -9.17 -15.05 -1.07
CA VAL A 167 -10.29 -14.13 -0.83
C VAL A 167 -11.55 -14.98 -0.91
N ASP A 168 -12.30 -15.07 0.21
CA ASP A 168 -13.55 -15.83 0.33
C ASP A 168 -14.77 -14.97 0.00
#